data_798b968108abde23eb9b2c2a6b87a320
#
_entry.id   798b968108abde23eb9b2c2a6b87a320
#
_cell.length_a   1.000
_cell.length_b   1.000
_cell.length_c   1.000
_cell.angle_alpha   90.00
_cell.angle_beta   90.00
_cell.angle_gamma   90.00
#
_symmetry.space_group_name_H-M   'P 1'
#
loop_
_entity.id
_entity.type
_entity.pdbx_description
1 polymer ?
#
loop_
_entity_poly.entity_id
_entity_poly.type
_entity_poly.pdbx_seq_one_letter_code
_entity_poly.pdbx_strand_id
1 'polypeptide(L)'
;MPMSHDQNFKNLILDYPLQALAFSAPEEAKALPPDVVIRSVREELPKDRLGDRFFELDVPLLAEWPDGRREALLFVVEEQTDPARFSIRKLASYCLAIGEFYDTDRVVPVVIFLRSGASIARQLRMGSDQQCYLDFHYIACVLPEIPVEDHLNSQNIVARLNLVNMRLGKGQRVHAYGHAVRGLMTLESSWERQQKYIDFVEAYGALDEDERRRYRELYVTEDAQMMQWSERLLDQGEQRGVQKGLQQGLRQGQLGLLADLLAERFGALDEAVQARLEQADEETLKRWGRNLLSARSMDEVFRTQ
;
A
#
# COMPACT_ATOMS: atom_id res chain seq x y z
N MET A 1 13.00 3.26 1.34
CA MET A 1 12.85 2.01 2.12
C MET A 1 12.07 1.05 1.26
N PRO A 2 12.46 -0.21 1.09
CA PRO A 2 11.60 -1.18 0.42
C PRO A 2 10.29 -1.25 1.19
N MET A 3 9.15 -1.15 0.49
CA MET A 3 7.83 -1.35 1.09
C MET A 3 7.77 -2.78 1.65
N SER A 4 7.16 -2.95 2.83
CA SER A 4 6.98 -4.29 3.39
C SER A 4 6.02 -5.09 2.48
N HIS A 5 6.22 -6.39 2.40
CA HIS A 5 5.36 -7.29 1.62
C HIS A 5 3.88 -7.09 1.96
N ASP A 6 3.56 -6.97 3.25
CA ASP A 6 2.24 -6.67 3.77
C ASP A 6 1.62 -5.40 3.15
N GLN A 7 2.37 -4.31 3.06
CA GLN A 7 1.87 -3.06 2.48
C GLN A 7 1.54 -3.19 0.98
N ASN A 8 2.27 -4.01 0.24
CA ASN A 8 2.00 -4.26 -1.18
C ASN A 8 0.65 -4.95 -1.40
N PHE A 9 0.34 -5.99 -0.61
CA PHE A 9 -0.96 -6.66 -0.67
C PHE A 9 -2.11 -5.78 -0.22
N LYS A 10 -1.93 -5.01 0.87
CA LYS A 10 -2.93 -4.02 1.31
C LYS A 10 -3.26 -3.02 0.21
N ASN A 11 -2.24 -2.49 -0.43
CA ASN A 11 -2.41 -1.57 -1.55
C ASN A 11 -3.17 -2.22 -2.70
N LEU A 12 -2.88 -3.48 -3.03
CA LEU A 12 -3.54 -4.20 -4.11
C LEU A 12 -5.05 -4.38 -3.84
N ILE A 13 -5.42 -4.73 -2.61
CA ILE A 13 -6.82 -4.86 -2.20
C ILE A 13 -7.54 -3.50 -2.22
N LEU A 14 -6.87 -2.44 -1.75
CA LEU A 14 -7.44 -1.09 -1.73
C LEU A 14 -7.64 -0.50 -3.12
N ASP A 15 -6.71 -0.76 -4.05
CA ASP A 15 -6.80 -0.23 -5.41
C ASP A 15 -7.79 -1.01 -6.29
N TYR A 16 -8.02 -2.30 -5.98
CA TYR A 16 -8.88 -3.20 -6.77
C TYR A 16 -9.82 -4.05 -5.90
N PRO A 17 -10.66 -3.44 -5.05
CA PRO A 17 -11.41 -4.17 -4.02
C PRO A 17 -12.38 -5.22 -4.58
N LEU A 18 -13.14 -4.89 -5.66
CA LEU A 18 -14.03 -5.85 -6.33
C LEU A 18 -13.27 -7.02 -6.95
N GLN A 19 -12.11 -6.74 -7.57
CA GLN A 19 -11.31 -7.79 -8.19
C GLN A 19 -10.58 -8.64 -7.16
N ALA A 20 -10.19 -8.06 -6.02
CA ALA A 20 -9.64 -8.79 -4.89
C ALA A 20 -10.69 -9.75 -4.30
N LEU A 21 -11.92 -9.28 -4.13
CA LEU A 21 -13.02 -10.13 -3.69
C LEU A 21 -13.33 -11.24 -4.72
N ALA A 22 -13.45 -10.88 -6.00
CA ALA A 22 -13.75 -11.85 -7.06
C ALA A 22 -12.66 -12.94 -7.20
N PHE A 23 -11.42 -12.62 -6.86
CA PHE A 23 -10.31 -13.57 -6.88
C PHE A 23 -10.28 -14.47 -5.63
N SER A 24 -10.41 -13.86 -4.44
CA SER A 24 -10.23 -14.56 -3.17
C SER A 24 -11.50 -15.18 -2.59
N ALA A 25 -12.66 -14.65 -2.95
CA ALA A 25 -13.99 -15.10 -2.50
C ALA A 25 -15.03 -15.00 -3.65
N PRO A 26 -14.88 -15.80 -4.72
CA PRO A 26 -15.67 -15.64 -5.94
C PRO A 26 -17.19 -15.80 -5.74
N GLU A 27 -17.63 -16.59 -4.79
CA GLU A 27 -19.07 -16.77 -4.54
C GLU A 27 -19.68 -15.52 -3.87
N GLU A 28 -18.96 -14.88 -2.97
CA GLU A 28 -19.38 -13.62 -2.37
C GLU A 28 -19.39 -12.49 -3.42
N ALA A 29 -18.38 -12.45 -4.29
CA ALA A 29 -18.33 -11.46 -5.36
C ALA A 29 -19.49 -11.58 -6.34
N LYS A 30 -19.92 -12.80 -6.68
CA LYS A 30 -21.10 -13.06 -7.55
C LYS A 30 -22.41 -12.60 -6.91
N ALA A 31 -22.48 -12.62 -5.59
CA ALA A 31 -23.66 -12.18 -4.85
C ALA A 31 -23.82 -10.65 -4.79
N LEU A 32 -22.76 -9.90 -5.11
CA LEU A 32 -22.80 -8.44 -5.15
C LEU A 32 -23.46 -7.94 -6.44
N PRO A 33 -24.41 -7.01 -6.36
CA PRO A 33 -24.96 -6.37 -7.55
C PRO A 33 -23.95 -5.39 -8.17
N PRO A 34 -24.12 -5.08 -9.47
CA PRO A 34 -23.16 -4.26 -10.20
C PRO A 34 -23.07 -2.79 -9.73
N ASP A 35 -24.05 -2.32 -8.99
CA ASP A 35 -24.17 -0.97 -8.47
C ASP A 35 -23.74 -0.83 -7.00
N VAL A 36 -23.17 -1.90 -6.40
CA VAL A 36 -22.59 -1.85 -5.06
C VAL A 36 -21.34 -0.96 -5.06
N VAL A 37 -21.21 -0.11 -4.04
CA VAL A 37 -20.03 0.71 -3.82
C VAL A 37 -19.17 0.08 -2.71
N ILE A 38 -17.92 -0.24 -3.03
CA ILE A 38 -16.96 -0.72 -2.02
C ILE A 38 -15.96 0.39 -1.73
N ARG A 39 -15.81 0.72 -0.44
CA ARG A 39 -14.87 1.74 0.02
C ARG A 39 -14.03 1.25 1.20
N SER A 40 -12.82 1.81 1.33
CA SER A 40 -11.98 1.59 2.50
C SER A 40 -12.55 2.33 3.71
N VAL A 41 -12.54 1.66 4.86
CA VAL A 41 -13.05 2.22 6.13
C VAL A 41 -11.95 2.72 7.07
N ARG A 42 -10.71 2.73 6.63
CA ARG A 42 -9.57 3.16 7.47
C ARG A 42 -9.67 4.58 8.01
N GLU A 43 -10.31 5.48 7.27
CA GLU A 43 -10.42 6.90 7.66
C GLU A 43 -11.54 7.14 8.67
N GLU A 44 -12.52 6.22 8.77
CA GLU A 44 -13.73 6.38 9.58
C GLU A 44 -13.65 5.67 10.95
N LEU A 45 -12.68 4.77 11.14
CA LEU A 45 -12.55 4.02 12.40
C LEU A 45 -11.86 4.87 13.46
N PRO A 46 -12.54 5.25 14.56
CA PRO A 46 -11.90 5.93 15.68
C PRO A 46 -10.81 5.02 16.29
N LYS A 47 -9.58 5.49 16.30
CA LYS A 47 -8.42 4.79 16.89
C LYS A 47 -8.67 4.32 18.32
N ASP A 48 -9.52 5.04 19.05
CA ASP A 48 -9.79 4.83 20.48
C ASP A 48 -10.68 3.61 20.79
N ARG A 49 -11.47 3.09 19.85
CA ARG A 49 -12.40 1.98 20.08
C ARG A 49 -11.89 0.60 19.67
N LEU A 50 -11.04 0.51 18.66
CA LEU A 50 -10.54 -0.77 18.13
C LEU A 50 -9.11 -1.11 18.59
N GLY A 51 -8.40 -0.15 19.22
CA GLY A 51 -7.06 -0.29 19.76
C GLY A 51 -5.96 -0.36 18.70
N ASP A 52 -4.71 -0.05 19.09
CA ASP A 52 -3.53 0.00 18.20
C ASP A 52 -3.22 -1.35 17.51
N ARG A 53 -3.83 -2.46 17.96
CA ARG A 53 -3.60 -3.81 17.44
C ARG A 53 -4.35 -4.14 16.14
N PHE A 54 -5.31 -3.30 15.74
CA PHE A 54 -6.11 -3.50 14.53
C PHE A 54 -5.38 -3.06 13.26
N PHE A 55 -4.25 -2.36 13.37
CA PHE A 55 -3.70 -1.51 12.32
C PHE A 55 -2.62 -2.13 11.43
N GLU A 56 -2.03 -3.27 11.79
CA GLU A 56 -0.85 -3.74 11.03
C GLU A 56 -1.16 -4.70 9.88
N LEU A 57 -2.26 -5.44 9.91
CA LEU A 57 -2.47 -6.57 8.99
C LEU A 57 -3.81 -6.56 8.23
N ASP A 58 -4.79 -5.71 8.58
CA ASP A 58 -6.16 -5.87 8.12
C ASP A 58 -6.59 -4.77 7.15
N VAL A 59 -7.32 -5.13 6.10
CA VAL A 59 -7.94 -4.21 5.15
C VAL A 59 -9.46 -4.33 5.27
N PRO A 60 -10.08 -3.56 6.18
CA PRO A 60 -11.53 -3.50 6.25
C PRO A 60 -12.08 -2.67 5.10
N LEU A 61 -13.06 -3.24 4.39
CA LEU A 61 -13.83 -2.59 3.35
C LEU A 61 -15.31 -2.64 3.72
N LEU A 62 -16.05 -1.65 3.30
CA LEU A 62 -17.50 -1.59 3.45
C LEU A 62 -18.14 -1.61 2.07
N ALA A 63 -18.98 -2.62 1.81
CA ALA A 63 -19.84 -2.67 0.65
C ALA A 63 -21.19 -2.07 1.01
N GLU A 64 -21.64 -1.07 0.26
CA GLU A 64 -22.90 -0.40 0.46
C GLU A 64 -23.78 -0.57 -0.78
N TRP A 65 -25.03 -0.99 -0.55
CA TRP A 65 -26.05 -1.14 -1.58
C TRP A 65 -26.83 0.16 -1.73
N PRO A 66 -27.43 0.41 -2.89
CA PRO A 66 -28.28 1.59 -3.10
C PRO A 66 -29.48 1.67 -2.17
N ASP A 67 -29.95 0.55 -1.64
CA ASP A 67 -31.04 0.45 -0.66
C ASP A 67 -30.60 0.71 0.80
N GLY A 68 -29.31 1.04 1.01
CA GLY A 68 -28.75 1.34 2.32
C GLY A 68 -28.26 0.10 3.10
N ARG A 69 -28.38 -1.10 2.55
CA ARG A 69 -27.75 -2.27 3.17
C ARG A 69 -26.24 -2.12 3.19
N ARG A 70 -25.61 -2.70 4.21
CA ARG A 70 -24.15 -2.69 4.41
C ARG A 70 -23.63 -4.08 4.67
N GLU A 71 -22.44 -4.36 4.14
CA GLU A 71 -21.71 -5.57 4.39
C GLU A 71 -20.24 -5.22 4.60
N ALA A 72 -19.68 -5.66 5.72
CA ALA A 72 -18.27 -5.48 6.01
C ALA A 72 -17.46 -6.63 5.38
N LEU A 73 -16.51 -6.28 4.53
CA LEU A 73 -15.56 -7.21 3.93
C LEU A 73 -14.22 -7.05 4.67
N LEU A 74 -13.83 -8.02 5.43
CA LEU A 74 -12.58 -8.00 6.19
C LEU A 74 -11.52 -8.85 5.50
N PHE A 75 -10.57 -8.20 4.85
CA PHE A 75 -9.40 -8.87 4.30
C PHE A 75 -8.26 -8.89 5.30
N VAL A 76 -7.73 -10.07 5.54
CA VAL A 76 -6.51 -10.30 6.32
C VAL A 76 -5.47 -10.95 5.42
N VAL A 77 -4.28 -10.39 5.37
CA VAL A 77 -3.16 -10.94 4.60
C VAL A 77 -2.18 -11.59 5.57
N GLU A 78 -2.01 -12.90 5.46
CA GLU A 78 -1.12 -13.68 6.31
C GLU A 78 0.13 -14.10 5.53
N GLU A 79 1.23 -13.41 5.79
CA GLU A 79 2.51 -13.62 5.13
C GLU A 79 3.41 -14.66 5.83
N GLN A 80 3.11 -14.96 7.09
CA GLN A 80 4.07 -15.63 7.95
C GLN A 80 4.32 -17.08 7.57
N THR A 81 5.59 -17.47 7.67
CA THR A 81 6.09 -18.84 7.51
C THR A 81 5.57 -19.81 8.57
N ASP A 82 5.09 -19.29 9.69
CA ASP A 82 4.59 -20.07 10.80
C ASP A 82 3.06 -19.94 10.90
N PRO A 83 2.31 -20.95 10.42
CA PRO A 83 0.85 -20.98 10.54
C PRO A 83 0.35 -20.92 11.99
N ALA A 84 1.22 -21.19 12.98
CA ALA A 84 0.90 -21.09 14.40
C ALA A 84 0.67 -19.63 14.85
N ARG A 85 1.06 -18.65 14.05
CA ARG A 85 0.83 -17.22 14.37
C ARG A 85 -0.53 -16.70 13.92
N PHE A 86 -1.17 -17.35 12.92
CA PHE A 86 -2.54 -17.03 12.56
C PHE A 86 -3.49 -17.42 13.69
N SER A 87 -4.28 -16.46 14.15
CA SER A 87 -5.26 -16.69 15.21
C SER A 87 -6.69 -16.50 14.72
N ILE A 88 -7.37 -17.62 14.46
CA ILE A 88 -8.79 -17.61 14.11
C ILE A 88 -9.66 -16.96 15.21
N ARG A 89 -9.24 -17.00 16.49
CA ARG A 89 -9.93 -16.33 17.59
C ARG A 89 -9.83 -14.82 17.45
N LYS A 90 -8.66 -14.32 17.05
CA LYS A 90 -8.44 -12.90 16.79
C LYS A 90 -9.28 -12.42 15.60
N LEU A 91 -9.31 -13.21 14.53
CA LEU A 91 -10.16 -12.93 13.36
C LEU A 91 -11.64 -12.85 13.74
N ALA A 92 -12.15 -13.83 14.50
CA ALA A 92 -13.54 -13.83 14.97
C ALA A 92 -13.85 -12.59 15.84
N SER A 93 -12.94 -12.20 16.72
CA SER A 93 -13.06 -10.98 17.53
C SER A 93 -13.13 -9.72 16.65
N TYR A 94 -12.36 -9.66 15.58
CA TYR A 94 -12.41 -8.54 14.63
C TYR A 94 -13.74 -8.46 13.88
N CYS A 95 -14.26 -9.61 13.45
CA CYS A 95 -15.57 -9.65 12.78
C CYS A 95 -16.68 -9.13 13.69
N LEU A 96 -16.68 -9.52 14.96
CA LEU A 96 -17.66 -9.03 15.93
C LEU A 96 -17.54 -7.52 16.17
N ALA A 97 -16.31 -7.01 16.33
CA ALA A 97 -16.08 -5.58 16.53
C ALA A 97 -16.48 -4.72 15.33
N ILE A 98 -16.20 -5.19 14.10
CA ILE A 98 -16.62 -4.49 12.87
C ILE A 98 -18.14 -4.55 12.71
N GLY A 99 -18.76 -5.70 12.98
CA GLY A 99 -20.21 -5.85 12.94
C GLY A 99 -20.91 -4.88 13.90
N GLU A 100 -20.42 -4.78 15.13
CA GLU A 100 -20.93 -3.83 16.14
C GLU A 100 -20.73 -2.36 15.68
N PHE A 101 -19.57 -2.04 15.13
CA PHE A 101 -19.26 -0.67 14.70
C PHE A 101 -20.14 -0.18 13.55
N TYR A 102 -20.41 -1.06 12.56
CA TYR A 102 -21.24 -0.73 11.39
C TYR A 102 -22.70 -1.10 11.53
N ASP A 103 -23.12 -1.61 12.70
CA ASP A 103 -24.45 -2.11 12.96
C ASP A 103 -24.92 -3.08 11.87
N THR A 104 -24.12 -4.12 11.65
CA THR A 104 -24.39 -5.14 10.63
C THR A 104 -23.95 -6.54 11.08
N ASP A 105 -24.79 -7.53 10.86
CA ASP A 105 -24.44 -8.96 11.02
C ASP A 105 -23.79 -9.55 9.75
N ARG A 106 -23.69 -8.77 8.69
CA ARG A 106 -23.10 -9.17 7.42
C ARG A 106 -21.61 -8.84 7.41
N VAL A 107 -20.80 -9.78 7.85
CA VAL A 107 -19.34 -9.67 7.90
C VAL A 107 -18.73 -10.86 7.17
N VAL A 108 -17.96 -10.59 6.11
CA VAL A 108 -17.29 -11.62 5.29
C VAL A 108 -15.80 -11.60 5.59
N PRO A 109 -15.29 -12.53 6.38
CA PRO A 109 -13.86 -12.63 6.67
C PRO A 109 -13.14 -13.40 5.56
N VAL A 110 -12.17 -12.76 4.91
CA VAL A 110 -11.32 -13.36 3.86
C VAL A 110 -9.87 -13.32 4.32
N VAL A 111 -9.21 -14.46 4.37
CA VAL A 111 -7.78 -14.56 4.71
C VAL A 111 -7.00 -15.03 3.50
N ILE A 112 -6.03 -14.22 3.06
CA ILE A 112 -5.12 -14.54 1.96
C ILE A 112 -3.81 -15.07 2.56
N PHE A 113 -3.50 -16.34 2.32
CA PHE A 113 -2.27 -16.96 2.77
C PHE A 113 -1.25 -16.98 1.63
N LEU A 114 -0.08 -16.38 1.88
CA LEU A 114 1.04 -16.37 0.93
C LEU A 114 1.87 -17.65 0.98
N ARG A 115 1.65 -18.49 1.98
CA ARG A 115 2.32 -19.79 2.15
C ARG A 115 1.33 -20.87 2.51
N SER A 116 1.56 -22.09 2.03
CA SER A 116 0.78 -23.25 2.43
C SER A 116 1.25 -23.75 3.80
N GLY A 117 0.29 -24.19 4.62
CA GLY A 117 0.58 -24.78 5.94
C GLY A 117 -0.45 -25.80 6.36
N ALA A 118 0.00 -26.99 6.76
CA ALA A 118 -0.86 -28.11 7.15
C ALA A 118 -1.69 -27.86 8.43
N SER A 119 -1.39 -26.82 9.20
CA SER A 119 -2.00 -26.57 10.52
C SER A 119 -2.89 -25.33 10.60
N ILE A 120 -3.34 -24.81 9.45
CA ILE A 120 -4.23 -23.63 9.43
C ILE A 120 -5.61 -24.03 9.94
N ALA A 121 -6.02 -23.51 11.09
CA ALA A 121 -7.36 -23.74 11.63
C ALA A 121 -8.42 -23.10 10.73
N ARG A 122 -9.31 -23.90 10.14
CA ARG A 122 -10.36 -23.45 9.21
C ARG A 122 -11.68 -23.13 9.90
N GLN A 123 -11.83 -23.56 11.16
CA GLN A 123 -13.05 -23.42 11.94
C GLN A 123 -12.68 -23.16 13.40
N LEU A 124 -13.45 -22.34 14.07
CA LEU A 124 -13.41 -22.14 15.51
C LEU A 124 -14.76 -22.53 16.09
N ARG A 125 -14.76 -23.56 16.96
CA ARG A 125 -15.94 -23.94 17.71
C ARG A 125 -15.71 -23.68 19.19
N MET A 126 -16.70 -23.08 19.85
CA MET A 126 -16.71 -22.84 21.28
C MET A 126 -18.03 -23.29 21.88
N GLY A 127 -17.93 -24.01 22.98
CA GLY A 127 -19.11 -24.55 23.65
C GLY A 127 -18.75 -25.46 24.82
N SER A 128 -19.75 -26.15 25.32
CA SER A 128 -19.62 -27.26 26.28
C SER A 128 -19.64 -28.60 25.54
N ASP A 129 -19.49 -29.68 26.30
CA ASP A 129 -19.65 -31.03 25.77
C ASP A 129 -21.08 -31.31 25.26
N GLN A 130 -22.05 -30.51 25.69
CA GLN A 130 -23.46 -30.67 25.37
C GLN A 130 -23.87 -29.83 24.14
N GLN A 131 -23.32 -28.64 23.97
CA GLN A 131 -23.77 -27.68 22.96
C GLN A 131 -22.65 -26.76 22.47
N CYS A 132 -22.64 -26.53 21.13
CA CYS A 132 -21.83 -25.51 20.50
C CYS A 132 -22.58 -24.16 20.56
N TYR A 133 -21.96 -23.14 21.09
CA TYR A 133 -22.52 -21.79 21.20
C TYR A 133 -21.94 -20.80 20.20
N LEU A 134 -20.75 -21.06 19.66
CA LEU A 134 -20.12 -20.31 18.58
C LEU A 134 -19.52 -21.29 17.58
N ASP A 135 -19.88 -21.14 16.32
CA ASP A 135 -19.28 -21.83 15.18
C ASP A 135 -18.88 -20.77 14.14
N PHE A 136 -17.59 -20.51 14.04
CA PHE A 136 -17.05 -19.46 13.19
C PHE A 136 -16.19 -20.04 12.08
N HIS A 137 -16.45 -19.57 10.86
CA HIS A 137 -15.74 -19.93 9.64
C HIS A 137 -15.25 -18.67 8.93
N TYR A 138 -14.26 -18.83 8.05
CA TYR A 138 -13.77 -17.77 7.19
C TYR A 138 -13.40 -18.32 5.82
N ILE A 139 -13.28 -17.43 4.83
CA ILE A 139 -12.86 -17.79 3.48
C ILE A 139 -11.33 -17.74 3.45
N ALA A 140 -10.72 -18.88 3.13
CA ALA A 140 -9.27 -18.99 3.03
C ALA A 140 -8.83 -19.06 1.57
N CYS A 141 -8.13 -18.05 1.11
CA CYS A 141 -7.46 -18.00 -0.18
C CYS A 141 -5.98 -18.34 0.01
N VAL A 142 -5.59 -19.58 -0.27
CA VAL A 142 -4.20 -20.05 -0.11
C VAL A 142 -3.53 -20.00 -1.48
N LEU A 143 -2.77 -18.94 -1.77
CA LEU A 143 -2.20 -18.70 -3.09
C LEU A 143 -1.36 -19.88 -3.61
N PRO A 144 -0.47 -20.51 -2.81
CA PRO A 144 0.30 -21.68 -3.27
C PRO A 144 -0.52 -22.95 -3.53
N GLU A 145 -1.81 -22.97 -3.23
CA GLU A 145 -2.71 -24.08 -3.54
C GLU A 145 -3.47 -23.87 -4.85
N ILE A 146 -3.51 -22.65 -5.37
CA ILE A 146 -4.20 -22.28 -6.61
C ILE A 146 -3.32 -22.64 -7.81
N PRO A 147 -3.79 -23.46 -8.77
CA PRO A 147 -3.02 -23.75 -9.98
C PRO A 147 -2.84 -22.49 -10.83
N VAL A 148 -1.60 -22.19 -11.22
CA VAL A 148 -1.31 -21.00 -12.03
C VAL A 148 -1.99 -21.05 -13.39
N GLU A 149 -2.19 -22.21 -13.95
CA GLU A 149 -2.79 -22.46 -15.25
C GLU A 149 -4.22 -21.89 -15.36
N ASP A 150 -4.97 -21.92 -14.26
CA ASP A 150 -6.36 -21.47 -14.22
C ASP A 150 -6.46 -19.93 -14.36
N HIS A 151 -5.36 -19.21 -14.15
CA HIS A 151 -5.35 -17.76 -14.08
C HIS A 151 -4.39 -17.06 -15.07
N LEU A 152 -3.63 -17.81 -15.89
CA LEU A 152 -2.67 -17.23 -16.84
C LEU A 152 -3.28 -16.16 -17.77
N ASN A 153 -4.54 -16.30 -18.15
CA ASN A 153 -5.25 -15.37 -19.03
C ASN A 153 -6.45 -14.69 -18.35
N SER A 154 -6.46 -14.67 -17.03
CA SER A 154 -7.53 -14.01 -16.25
C SER A 154 -7.66 -12.54 -16.61
N GLN A 155 -8.90 -12.03 -16.68
CA GLN A 155 -9.19 -10.59 -16.83
C GLN A 155 -9.21 -9.87 -15.47
N ASN A 156 -8.95 -10.60 -14.39
CA ASN A 156 -8.82 -10.06 -13.04
C ASN A 156 -7.36 -9.69 -12.79
N ILE A 157 -7.07 -8.40 -12.61
CA ILE A 157 -5.69 -7.91 -12.42
C ILE A 157 -5.07 -8.45 -11.11
N VAL A 158 -5.87 -8.63 -10.05
CA VAL A 158 -5.37 -9.20 -8.79
C VAL A 158 -4.90 -10.63 -8.99
N ALA A 159 -5.67 -11.45 -9.74
CA ALA A 159 -5.27 -12.80 -10.09
C ALA A 159 -4.00 -12.80 -10.97
N ARG A 160 -3.92 -11.89 -11.96
CA ARG A 160 -2.75 -11.78 -12.86
C ARG A 160 -1.47 -11.39 -12.12
N LEU A 161 -1.52 -10.42 -11.23
CA LEU A 161 -0.36 -10.02 -10.42
C LEU A 161 0.08 -11.10 -9.45
N ASN A 162 -0.85 -11.93 -8.98
CA ASN A 162 -0.57 -13.03 -8.05
C ASN A 162 -0.16 -14.35 -8.71
N LEU A 163 -0.02 -14.43 -10.03
CA LEU A 163 0.48 -15.64 -10.71
C LEU A 163 1.82 -16.13 -10.14
N VAL A 164 2.70 -15.20 -9.74
CA VAL A 164 4.01 -15.49 -9.16
C VAL A 164 3.93 -16.11 -7.75
N ASN A 165 2.80 -15.94 -7.06
CA ASN A 165 2.53 -16.47 -5.72
C ASN A 165 1.71 -17.78 -5.75
N MET A 166 1.21 -18.19 -6.91
CA MET A 166 0.39 -19.41 -7.07
C MET A 166 1.25 -20.66 -7.12
N ARG A 167 0.60 -21.81 -7.16
CA ARG A 167 1.26 -23.11 -7.33
C ARG A 167 1.87 -23.21 -8.72
N LEU A 168 3.21 -23.25 -8.76
CA LEU A 168 3.98 -23.35 -9.97
C LEU A 168 4.49 -24.78 -10.16
N GLY A 169 4.33 -25.34 -11.34
CA GLY A 169 5.01 -26.54 -11.79
C GLY A 169 6.48 -26.23 -12.14
N LYS A 170 7.23 -27.29 -12.39
CA LYS A 170 8.65 -27.17 -12.75
C LYS A 170 8.81 -26.35 -14.03
N GLY A 171 9.59 -25.28 -13.97
CA GLY A 171 9.90 -24.40 -15.10
C GLY A 171 8.79 -23.41 -15.48
N GLN A 172 7.71 -23.30 -14.72
CA GLN A 172 6.61 -22.38 -14.99
C GLN A 172 6.83 -20.95 -14.47
N ARG A 173 7.86 -20.72 -13.62
CA ARG A 173 8.12 -19.40 -13.01
C ARG A 173 8.25 -18.28 -14.05
N VAL A 174 9.04 -18.52 -15.10
CA VAL A 174 9.22 -17.55 -16.20
C VAL A 174 7.90 -17.22 -16.89
N HIS A 175 7.05 -18.22 -17.12
CA HIS A 175 5.75 -18.01 -17.74
C HIS A 175 4.78 -17.26 -16.81
N ALA A 176 4.72 -17.62 -15.52
CA ALA A 176 3.92 -16.92 -14.53
C ALA A 176 4.32 -15.44 -14.45
N TYR A 177 5.62 -15.17 -14.39
CA TYR A 177 6.17 -13.82 -14.37
C TYR A 177 5.80 -13.05 -15.66
N GLY A 178 6.05 -13.61 -16.84
CA GLY A 178 5.72 -12.96 -18.12
C GLY A 178 4.22 -12.68 -18.28
N HIS A 179 3.37 -13.61 -17.86
CA HIS A 179 1.93 -13.39 -17.86
C HIS A 179 1.47 -12.37 -16.82
N ALA A 180 2.13 -12.25 -15.68
CA ALA A 180 1.84 -11.21 -14.69
C ALA A 180 2.18 -9.81 -15.27
N VAL A 181 3.37 -9.63 -15.86
CA VAL A 181 3.76 -8.39 -16.55
C VAL A 181 2.80 -8.05 -17.68
N ARG A 182 2.47 -9.00 -18.56
CA ARG A 182 1.48 -8.82 -19.62
C ARG A 182 0.12 -8.42 -19.08
N GLY A 183 -0.31 -9.04 -17.98
CA GLY A 183 -1.55 -8.67 -17.29
C GLY A 183 -1.55 -7.22 -16.83
N LEU A 184 -0.45 -6.78 -16.22
CA LEU A 184 -0.28 -5.40 -15.80
C LEU A 184 -0.35 -4.42 -16.97
N MET A 185 0.32 -4.72 -18.07
CA MET A 185 0.30 -3.90 -19.30
C MET A 185 -1.09 -3.77 -19.93
N THR A 186 -1.89 -4.83 -19.88
CA THR A 186 -3.15 -4.91 -20.62
C THR A 186 -4.37 -4.55 -19.81
N LEU A 187 -4.34 -4.76 -18.49
CA LEU A 187 -5.48 -4.59 -17.59
C LEU A 187 -5.42 -3.30 -16.78
N GLU A 188 -4.23 -2.68 -16.65
CA GLU A 188 -4.08 -1.40 -15.95
C GLU A 188 -3.66 -0.31 -16.94
N SER A 189 -4.44 0.77 -16.99
CA SER A 189 -4.17 1.92 -17.85
C SER A 189 -3.42 3.05 -17.17
N SER A 190 -3.47 3.12 -15.83
CA SER A 190 -2.76 4.14 -15.06
C SER A 190 -1.28 3.83 -14.98
N TRP A 191 -0.47 4.77 -15.47
CA TRP A 191 0.98 4.69 -15.39
C TRP A 191 1.49 4.54 -13.94
N GLU A 192 0.94 5.30 -13.01
CA GLU A 192 1.33 5.28 -11.61
C GLU A 192 1.05 3.91 -10.97
N ARG A 193 -0.06 3.28 -11.33
CA ARG A 193 -0.39 1.94 -10.86
C ARG A 193 0.46 0.87 -11.54
N GLN A 194 0.72 0.98 -12.84
CA GLN A 194 1.63 0.07 -13.53
C GLN A 194 2.99 0.07 -12.83
N GLN A 195 3.54 1.24 -12.54
CA GLN A 195 4.79 1.42 -11.83
C GLN A 195 4.77 0.79 -10.43
N LYS A 196 3.70 1.04 -9.66
CA LYS A 196 3.53 0.49 -8.32
C LYS A 196 3.49 -1.04 -8.31
N TYR A 197 2.86 -1.65 -9.31
CA TYR A 197 2.64 -3.09 -9.34
C TYR A 197 3.69 -3.86 -10.13
N ILE A 198 4.56 -3.22 -10.90
CA ILE A 198 5.74 -3.89 -11.43
C ILE A 198 6.70 -4.25 -10.29
N ASP A 199 6.89 -3.36 -9.32
CA ASP A 199 7.68 -3.63 -8.11
C ASP A 199 7.11 -4.82 -7.32
N PHE A 200 5.76 -4.96 -7.28
CA PHE A 200 5.10 -6.12 -6.70
C PHE A 200 5.50 -7.42 -7.43
N VAL A 201 5.38 -7.45 -8.76
CA VAL A 201 5.72 -8.63 -9.56
C VAL A 201 7.19 -8.99 -9.41
N GLU A 202 8.10 -8.02 -9.39
CA GLU A 202 9.52 -8.24 -9.18
C GLU A 202 9.85 -8.79 -7.78
N ALA A 203 9.21 -8.22 -6.74
CA ALA A 203 9.46 -8.63 -5.35
C ALA A 203 9.04 -10.09 -5.07
N TYR A 204 7.91 -10.53 -5.65
CA TYR A 204 7.38 -11.88 -5.41
C TYR A 204 7.80 -12.90 -6.48
N GLY A 205 8.05 -12.45 -7.70
CA GLY A 205 8.41 -13.30 -8.83
C GLY A 205 9.89 -13.40 -9.11
N ALA A 206 10.76 -13.06 -8.15
CA ALA A 206 12.21 -12.97 -8.32
C ALA A 206 12.78 -14.10 -9.18
N LEU A 207 13.19 -13.77 -10.41
CA LEU A 207 13.82 -14.68 -11.36
C LEU A 207 15.33 -14.76 -11.09
N ASP A 208 15.90 -15.95 -11.15
CA ASP A 208 17.35 -16.11 -11.18
C ASP A 208 17.94 -15.65 -12.55
N GLU A 209 19.26 -15.68 -12.70
CA GLU A 209 19.92 -15.17 -13.91
C GLU A 209 19.55 -15.96 -15.17
N ASP A 210 19.41 -17.29 -15.06
CA ASP A 210 19.04 -18.16 -16.20
C ASP A 210 17.56 -17.98 -16.55
N GLU A 211 16.68 -17.87 -15.55
CA GLU A 211 15.28 -17.57 -15.71
C GLU A 211 15.07 -16.17 -16.32
N ARG A 212 15.85 -15.18 -15.91
CA ARG A 212 15.81 -13.81 -16.43
C ARG A 212 16.27 -13.75 -17.89
N ARG A 213 17.30 -14.50 -18.26
CA ARG A 213 17.72 -14.64 -19.66
C ARG A 213 16.61 -15.25 -20.50
N ARG A 214 16.01 -16.34 -20.02
CA ARG A 214 14.90 -17.02 -20.70
C ARG A 214 13.65 -16.14 -20.79
N TYR A 215 13.37 -15.34 -19.78
CA TYR A 215 12.29 -14.35 -19.83
C TYR A 215 12.49 -13.35 -20.97
N ARG A 216 13.68 -12.77 -21.11
CA ARG A 216 14.00 -11.83 -22.19
C ARG A 216 13.85 -12.44 -23.59
N GLU A 217 14.16 -13.72 -23.76
CA GLU A 217 13.96 -14.42 -25.03
C GLU A 217 12.52 -14.69 -25.35
N LEU A 218 11.68 -15.03 -24.38
CA LEU A 218 10.29 -15.43 -24.57
C LEU A 218 9.28 -14.27 -24.49
N TYR A 219 9.62 -13.22 -23.77
CA TYR A 219 8.72 -12.08 -23.46
C TYR A 219 9.35 -10.75 -23.87
N VAL A 220 9.78 -10.66 -25.13
CA VAL A 220 10.52 -9.50 -25.68
C VAL A 220 9.74 -8.19 -25.53
N THR A 221 8.42 -8.21 -25.76
CA THR A 221 7.57 -7.02 -25.67
C THR A 221 7.42 -6.57 -24.21
N GLU A 222 7.22 -7.50 -23.32
CA GLU A 222 7.07 -7.26 -21.88
C GLU A 222 8.39 -6.75 -21.27
N ASP A 223 9.52 -7.34 -21.66
CA ASP A 223 10.85 -6.90 -21.23
C ASP A 223 11.17 -5.49 -21.73
N ALA A 224 10.88 -5.19 -22.99
CA ALA A 224 11.04 -3.85 -23.54
C ALA A 224 10.18 -2.80 -22.81
N GLN A 225 8.95 -3.16 -22.44
CA GLN A 225 8.08 -2.27 -21.65
C GLN A 225 8.61 -2.05 -20.22
N MET A 226 9.14 -3.09 -19.59
CA MET A 226 9.78 -2.98 -18.27
C MET A 226 10.99 -2.05 -18.33
N MET A 227 11.83 -2.16 -19.37
CA MET A 227 12.95 -1.24 -19.58
C MET A 227 12.48 0.22 -19.70
N GLN A 228 11.43 0.48 -20.49
CA GLN A 228 10.85 1.82 -20.62
C GLN A 228 10.31 2.34 -19.27
N TRP A 229 9.70 1.49 -18.47
CA TRP A 229 9.25 1.88 -17.14
C TRP A 229 10.42 2.26 -16.24
N SER A 230 11.50 1.48 -16.25
CA SER A 230 12.72 1.77 -15.47
C SER A 230 13.39 3.07 -15.91
N GLU A 231 13.51 3.33 -17.21
CA GLU A 231 14.07 4.58 -17.74
C GLU A 231 13.26 5.80 -17.30
N ARG A 232 11.93 5.75 -17.43
CA ARG A 232 11.05 6.84 -16.98
C ARG A 232 11.15 7.10 -15.48
N LEU A 233 11.36 6.04 -14.68
CA LEU A 233 11.59 6.15 -13.23
C LEU A 233 12.86 6.92 -12.91
N LEU A 234 13.96 6.58 -13.61
CA LEU A 234 15.23 7.26 -13.44
C LEU A 234 15.11 8.74 -13.81
N ASP A 235 14.50 9.04 -14.96
CA ASP A 235 14.26 10.43 -15.40
C ASP A 235 13.43 11.23 -14.40
N GLN A 236 12.34 10.65 -13.89
CA GLN A 236 11.51 11.31 -12.88
C GLN A 236 12.26 11.49 -11.56
N GLY A 237 13.06 10.50 -11.17
CA GLY A 237 13.92 10.58 -9.98
C GLY A 237 14.94 11.70 -10.10
N GLU A 238 15.59 11.81 -11.25
CA GLU A 238 16.55 12.87 -11.56
C GLU A 238 15.89 14.25 -11.55
N GLN A 239 14.77 14.41 -12.25
CA GLN A 239 14.02 15.68 -12.27
C GLN A 239 13.58 16.13 -10.88
N ARG A 240 13.05 15.20 -10.06
CA ARG A 240 12.68 15.48 -8.66
C ARG A 240 13.91 15.83 -7.82
N GLY A 241 15.03 15.15 -8.04
CA GLY A 241 16.30 15.42 -7.37
C GLY A 241 16.82 16.82 -7.69
N VAL A 242 16.86 17.18 -8.98
CA VAL A 242 17.26 18.52 -9.46
C VAL A 242 16.35 19.60 -8.89
N GLN A 243 15.03 19.40 -8.93
CA GLN A 243 14.06 20.36 -8.41
C GLN A 243 14.23 20.58 -6.90
N LYS A 244 14.38 19.49 -6.13
CA LYS A 244 14.64 19.57 -4.68
C LYS A 244 15.98 20.24 -4.39
N GLY A 245 17.03 19.87 -5.13
CA GLY A 245 18.35 20.48 -4.99
C GLY A 245 18.33 21.97 -5.28
N LEU A 246 17.61 22.39 -6.34
CA LEU A 246 17.44 23.80 -6.67
C LEU A 246 16.69 24.57 -5.56
N GLN A 247 15.59 24.02 -5.06
CA GLN A 247 14.84 24.62 -3.95
C GLN A 247 15.70 24.75 -2.68
N GLN A 248 16.44 23.69 -2.33
CA GLN A 248 17.32 23.71 -1.17
C GLN A 248 18.48 24.71 -1.36
N GLY A 249 19.08 24.74 -2.55
CA GLY A 249 20.15 25.70 -2.87
C GLY A 249 19.67 27.14 -2.83
N LEU A 250 18.49 27.45 -3.38
CA LEU A 250 17.89 28.79 -3.30
C LEU A 250 17.60 29.18 -1.85
N ARG A 251 17.03 28.28 -1.05
CA ARG A 251 16.77 28.55 0.37
C ARG A 251 18.07 28.78 1.14
N GLN A 252 19.08 27.93 0.95
CA GLN A 252 20.40 28.12 1.60
C GLN A 252 21.08 29.41 1.18
N GLY A 253 21.01 29.76 -0.10
CA GLY A 253 21.54 31.04 -0.60
C GLY A 253 20.83 32.24 0.00
N GLN A 254 19.50 32.21 0.10
CA GLN A 254 18.71 33.28 0.74
C GLN A 254 19.02 33.39 2.23
N LEU A 255 19.13 32.24 2.92
CA LEU A 255 19.46 32.18 4.34
C LEU A 255 20.87 32.76 4.59
N GLY A 256 21.88 32.32 3.82
CA GLY A 256 23.24 32.79 3.94
C GLY A 256 23.35 34.29 3.69
N LEU A 257 22.76 34.79 2.59
CA LEU A 257 22.75 36.21 2.28
C LEU A 257 22.09 37.04 3.38
N LEU A 258 20.93 36.56 3.90
CA LEU A 258 20.25 37.29 4.98
C LEU A 258 21.06 37.27 6.27
N ALA A 259 21.70 36.17 6.61
CA ALA A 259 22.56 36.05 7.78
C ALA A 259 23.78 37.02 7.68
N ASP A 260 24.43 37.07 6.52
CA ASP A 260 25.56 37.96 6.27
C ASP A 260 25.16 39.46 6.41
N LEU A 261 24.04 39.84 5.81
CA LEU A 261 23.52 41.21 5.89
C LEU A 261 23.08 41.58 7.31
N LEU A 262 22.51 40.65 8.07
CA LEU A 262 22.17 40.87 9.47
C LEU A 262 23.43 41.03 10.33
N ALA A 263 24.43 40.20 10.11
CA ALA A 263 25.71 40.26 10.81
C ALA A 263 26.46 41.56 10.51
N GLU A 264 26.46 42.02 9.26
CA GLU A 264 27.09 43.28 8.84
C GLU A 264 26.42 44.51 9.48
N ARG A 265 25.08 44.48 9.58
CA ARG A 265 24.31 45.63 10.05
C ARG A 265 24.17 45.71 11.56
N PHE A 266 24.02 44.57 12.23
CA PHE A 266 23.71 44.54 13.66
C PHE A 266 24.76 43.83 14.52
N GLY A 267 25.84 43.31 13.90
CA GLY A 267 26.89 42.55 14.59
C GLY A 267 26.66 41.05 14.57
N ALA A 268 27.54 40.31 15.26
CA ALA A 268 27.52 38.87 15.27
C ALA A 268 26.16 38.30 15.70
N LEU A 269 25.68 37.29 14.95
CA LEU A 269 24.40 36.61 15.23
C LEU A 269 24.59 35.59 16.36
N ASP A 270 23.71 35.63 17.34
CA ASP A 270 23.68 34.65 18.40
C ASP A 270 23.02 33.33 17.91
N GLU A 271 23.16 32.25 18.70
CA GLU A 271 22.63 30.95 18.38
C GLU A 271 21.09 30.97 18.20
N ALA A 272 20.37 31.80 18.92
CA ALA A 272 18.93 31.90 18.86
C ALA A 272 18.46 32.48 17.51
N VAL A 273 19.18 33.52 17.01
CA VAL A 273 18.93 34.12 15.70
C VAL A 273 19.29 33.15 14.58
N GLN A 274 20.41 32.42 14.69
CA GLN A 274 20.81 31.43 13.71
C GLN A 274 19.75 30.30 13.61
N ALA A 275 19.32 29.72 14.73
CA ALA A 275 18.29 28.71 14.75
C ALA A 275 16.96 29.20 14.18
N ARG A 276 16.60 30.47 14.41
CA ARG A 276 15.40 31.10 13.87
C ARG A 276 15.47 31.24 12.34
N LEU A 277 16.63 31.60 11.81
CA LEU A 277 16.87 31.69 10.37
C LEU A 277 16.77 30.28 9.71
N GLU A 278 17.36 29.27 10.32
CA GLU A 278 17.34 27.89 9.80
C GLU A 278 15.93 27.29 9.75
N GLN A 279 15.07 27.62 10.70
CA GLN A 279 13.69 27.15 10.77
C GLN A 279 12.72 27.89 9.84
N ALA A 280 13.12 29.05 9.33
CA ALA A 280 12.27 29.89 8.49
C ALA A 280 12.00 29.26 7.13
N ASP A 281 10.76 29.39 6.65
CA ASP A 281 10.40 29.09 5.28
C ASP A 281 10.83 30.20 4.31
N GLU A 282 10.74 29.94 3.02
CA GLU A 282 11.18 30.85 1.97
C GLU A 282 10.44 32.21 2.01
N GLU A 283 9.14 32.19 2.29
CA GLU A 283 8.34 33.42 2.40
C GLU A 283 8.76 34.27 3.59
N THR A 284 9.05 33.63 4.71
CA THR A 284 9.55 34.28 5.91
C THR A 284 10.92 34.89 5.70
N LEU A 285 11.85 34.18 5.06
CA LEU A 285 13.18 34.73 4.71
C LEU A 285 13.05 35.94 3.80
N LYS A 286 12.22 35.88 2.77
CA LYS A 286 11.95 37.02 1.87
C LYS A 286 11.34 38.22 2.60
N ARG A 287 10.44 37.98 3.54
CA ARG A 287 9.83 39.03 4.38
C ARG A 287 10.87 39.68 5.27
N TRP A 288 11.68 38.89 5.96
CA TRP A 288 12.75 39.41 6.80
C TRP A 288 13.80 40.18 6.00
N GLY A 289 14.14 39.73 4.79
CA GLY A 289 15.00 40.49 3.86
C GLY A 289 14.44 41.87 3.51
N ARG A 290 13.10 41.95 3.31
CA ARG A 290 12.45 43.27 3.09
C ARG A 290 12.43 44.11 4.34
N ASN A 291 12.12 43.53 5.49
CA ASN A 291 12.12 44.25 6.76
C ASN A 291 13.51 44.80 7.11
N LEU A 292 14.58 44.08 6.77
CA LEU A 292 15.96 44.49 7.00
C LEU A 292 16.28 45.87 6.39
N LEU A 293 15.67 46.24 5.25
CA LEU A 293 15.90 47.50 4.59
C LEU A 293 15.54 48.72 5.45
N SER A 294 14.52 48.60 6.31
CA SER A 294 14.00 49.70 7.13
C SER A 294 14.17 49.48 8.63
N ALA A 295 14.51 48.27 9.09
CA ALA A 295 14.65 47.97 10.51
C ALA A 295 15.79 48.73 11.17
N ARG A 296 15.56 49.18 12.40
CA ARG A 296 16.56 49.86 13.25
C ARG A 296 17.20 48.93 14.27
N SER A 297 16.62 47.76 14.49
CA SER A 297 17.11 46.70 15.39
C SER A 297 16.85 45.31 14.81
N MET A 298 17.60 44.31 15.32
CA MET A 298 17.42 42.92 14.98
C MET A 298 15.96 42.44 15.18
N ASP A 299 15.35 42.82 16.30
CA ASP A 299 13.98 42.46 16.65
C ASP A 299 12.95 43.01 15.65
N GLU A 300 13.21 44.18 15.06
CA GLU A 300 12.32 44.75 14.05
C GLU A 300 12.31 43.93 12.75
N VAL A 301 13.45 43.31 12.41
CA VAL A 301 13.52 42.44 11.21
C VAL A 301 12.60 41.23 11.35
N PHE A 302 12.54 40.64 12.53
CA PHE A 302 11.80 39.41 12.80
C PHE A 302 10.32 39.65 13.17
N ARG A 303 9.83 40.87 13.20
CA ARG A 303 8.41 41.15 13.49
C ARG A 303 7.50 40.58 12.42
N THR A 304 6.46 39.92 12.86
CA THR A 304 5.32 39.55 12.04
C THR A 304 4.36 40.76 12.00
N GLN A 305 4.19 41.36 10.85
CA GLN A 305 3.03 42.26 10.67
C GLN A 305 1.80 41.45 10.39
#